data_5b9ce93f262d2dda865abb886e6fdf4b
#
_entry.id   5b9ce93f262d2dda865abb886e6fdf4b
#
_cell.length_a   1.000
_cell.length_b   1.000
_cell.length_c   1.000
_cell.angle_alpha   90.00
_cell.angle_beta   90.00
_cell.angle_gamma   90.00
#
_symmetry.space_group_name_H-M   'P 1'
#
loop_
_entity.id
_entity.type
_entity.pdbx_description
1 polymer ?
#
loop_
_entity_poly.entity_id
_entity_poly.type
_entity_poly.pdbx_seq_one_letter_code
_entity_poly.pdbx_strand_id
1 'polypeptide(L)'
;MKKLYGHAAAGLFGYSHMYGGYPGRQAEYARVPCADFGAFKIPDELTDEQILFLTDTFPTGLMAADNCGIEPGQTVAVWGCGPVGQFAIRSAFLLGPVA
;
A
#
# COMPACT_ATOMS: atom_id res chain seq x y z
N MET A 1 14.73 8.75 -2.37
CA MET A 1 14.03 9.31 -1.18
C MET A 1 14.68 10.61 -0.70
N LYS A 2 15.93 10.62 -0.26
CA LYS A 2 16.59 11.84 0.25
C LYS A 2 16.58 13.03 -0.73
N LYS A 3 16.73 12.79 -2.05
CA LYS A 3 16.63 13.84 -3.08
C LYS A 3 15.23 14.41 -3.25
N LEU A 4 14.18 13.62 -3.02
CA LEU A 4 12.79 14.05 -3.20
C LEU A 4 12.21 14.72 -1.97
N TYR A 5 12.51 14.17 -0.78
CA TYR A 5 11.86 14.58 0.46
C TYR A 5 12.81 15.28 1.45
N GLY A 6 14.10 15.36 1.14
CA GLY A 6 15.09 15.95 2.04
C GLY A 6 15.49 15.07 3.24
N HIS A 7 14.90 13.87 3.38
CA HIS A 7 15.19 12.91 4.43
C HIS A 7 15.29 11.48 3.88
N ALA A 8 15.78 10.53 4.68
CA ALA A 8 16.08 9.17 4.23
C ALA A 8 14.82 8.26 4.15
N ALA A 9 13.82 8.53 4.95
CA ALA A 9 12.56 7.78 4.97
C ALA A 9 11.56 8.30 3.92
N ALA A 10 10.54 7.52 3.62
CA ALA A 10 9.42 7.94 2.78
C ALA A 10 8.66 9.11 3.42
N GLY A 11 8.05 9.98 2.60
CA GLY A 11 7.13 11.00 3.07
C GLY A 11 5.77 10.37 3.39
N LEU A 12 5.29 10.53 4.62
CA LEU A 12 3.96 10.09 5.03
C LEU A 12 3.13 11.27 5.50
N PHE A 13 1.90 11.36 4.99
CA PHE A 13 0.97 12.42 5.36
C PHE A 13 0.30 12.11 6.71
N GLY A 14 0.21 13.15 7.58
CA GLY A 14 -0.47 13.04 8.87
C GLY A 14 0.20 12.10 9.88
N TYR A 15 1.49 11.82 9.72
CA TYR A 15 2.21 10.90 10.60
C TYR A 15 3.19 11.65 11.49
N SER A 16 4.51 11.57 11.26
CA SER A 16 5.51 12.17 12.14
C SER A 16 6.54 13.01 11.38
N HIS A 17 7.29 13.84 12.10
CA HIS A 17 8.38 14.64 11.53
C HIS A 17 9.52 13.77 10.96
N MET A 18 9.71 12.56 11.49
CA MET A 18 10.65 11.59 10.94
C MET A 18 10.32 11.25 9.48
N TYR A 19 9.05 11.28 9.11
CA TYR A 19 8.55 11.00 7.76
C TYR A 19 8.14 12.27 7.00
N GLY A 20 8.75 13.41 7.36
CA GLY A 20 8.61 14.67 6.62
C GLY A 20 7.66 15.69 7.26
N GLY A 21 6.88 15.32 8.27
CA GLY A 21 5.96 16.22 8.97
C GLY A 21 4.86 16.82 8.09
N TYR A 22 4.45 16.09 7.04
CA TYR A 22 3.39 16.53 6.15
C TYR A 22 2.03 16.49 6.84
N PRO A 23 1.17 17.53 6.64
CA PRO A 23 -0.19 17.53 7.18
C PRO A 23 -1.02 16.32 6.72
N GLY A 24 -1.99 15.92 7.53
CA GLY A 24 -3.00 14.93 7.15
C GLY A 24 -3.90 15.44 6.02
N ARG A 25 -4.64 14.52 5.38
CA ARG A 25 -5.46 14.82 4.20
C ARG A 25 -6.97 14.81 4.47
N GLN A 26 -7.40 14.80 5.71
CA GLN A 26 -8.83 15.00 6.04
C GLN A 26 -9.16 16.49 5.97
N ALA A 27 -9.16 17.04 4.76
CA ALA A 27 -9.32 18.45 4.47
C ALA A 27 -9.85 18.63 3.04
N GLU A 28 -10.45 19.77 2.74
CA GLU A 28 -10.92 20.11 1.39
C GLU A 28 -9.77 20.24 0.38
N TYR A 29 -8.59 20.64 0.87
CA TYR A 29 -7.39 20.81 0.04
C TYR A 29 -6.20 20.13 0.70
N ALA A 30 -5.38 19.45 -0.09
CA ALA A 30 -4.15 18.84 0.37
C ALA A 30 -2.97 19.25 -0.52
N ARG A 31 -1.87 19.65 0.12
CA ARG A 31 -0.61 19.89 -0.60
C ARG A 31 0.12 18.57 -0.79
N VAL A 32 0.36 18.19 -2.05
CA VAL A 32 1.11 16.98 -2.42
C VAL A 32 2.47 17.37 -2.98
N PRO A 33 3.57 17.28 -2.20
CA PRO A 33 4.90 17.51 -2.71
C PRO A 33 5.29 16.45 -3.75
N CYS A 34 6.02 16.86 -4.79
CA CYS A 34 6.53 15.95 -5.83
C CYS A 34 5.43 15.10 -6.49
N ALA A 35 4.27 15.69 -6.76
CA ALA A 35 3.12 15.00 -7.35
C ALA A 35 3.46 14.36 -8.71
N ASP A 36 4.37 14.94 -9.46
CA ASP A 36 4.84 14.46 -10.77
C ASP A 36 5.43 13.03 -10.69
N PHE A 37 5.91 12.62 -9.51
CA PHE A 37 6.53 11.32 -9.30
C PHE A 37 5.67 10.33 -8.51
N GLY A 38 4.70 10.83 -7.75
CA GLY A 38 3.93 10.02 -6.80
C GLY A 38 2.48 9.79 -7.20
N ALA A 39 1.99 10.52 -8.19
CA ALA A 39 0.62 10.39 -8.65
C ALA A 39 0.55 9.46 -9.88
N PHE A 40 -0.40 8.53 -9.87
CA PHE A 40 -0.72 7.68 -11.01
C PHE A 40 -2.09 8.08 -11.54
N LYS A 41 -2.19 8.22 -12.87
CA LYS A 41 -3.50 8.39 -13.50
C LYS A 41 -4.28 7.09 -13.39
N ILE A 42 -5.48 7.18 -12.85
CA ILE A 42 -6.41 6.05 -12.78
C ILE A 42 -6.99 5.81 -14.17
N PRO A 43 -7.04 4.56 -14.65
CA PRO A 43 -7.77 4.22 -15.86
C PRO A 43 -9.25 4.58 -15.74
N ASP A 44 -9.82 5.11 -16.81
CA ASP A 44 -11.20 5.62 -16.82
C ASP A 44 -12.26 4.51 -16.59
N GLU A 45 -11.87 3.24 -16.77
CA GLU A 45 -12.72 2.06 -16.57
C GLU A 45 -12.85 1.62 -15.11
N LEU A 46 -12.03 2.18 -14.21
CA LEU A 46 -12.03 1.82 -12.79
C LEU A 46 -12.72 2.89 -11.95
N THR A 47 -13.51 2.45 -10.98
CA THR A 47 -14.13 3.37 -10.01
C THR A 47 -13.20 3.68 -8.84
N ASP A 48 -13.47 4.78 -8.15
CA ASP A 48 -12.69 5.18 -6.98
C ASP A 48 -12.69 4.10 -5.89
N GLU A 49 -13.82 3.41 -5.70
CA GLU A 49 -13.95 2.32 -4.73
C GLU A 49 -13.06 1.12 -5.08
N GLN A 50 -12.88 0.83 -6.37
CA GLN A 50 -12.04 -0.28 -6.80
C GLN A 50 -10.56 -0.02 -6.55
N ILE A 51 -10.13 1.25 -6.59
CA ILE A 51 -8.72 1.62 -6.49
C ILE A 51 -8.31 2.13 -5.11
N LEU A 52 -9.28 2.44 -4.25
CA LEU A 52 -9.04 3.07 -2.95
C LEU A 52 -7.95 2.37 -2.12
N PHE A 53 -7.92 1.05 -2.15
CA PHE A 53 -6.99 0.24 -1.36
C PHE A 53 -5.64 -0.02 -2.03
N LEU A 54 -5.43 0.44 -3.27
CA LEU A 54 -4.19 0.21 -4.02
C LEU A 54 -3.01 1.05 -3.52
N THR A 55 -3.27 2.08 -2.72
CA THR A 55 -2.23 3.00 -2.25
C THR A 55 -1.43 2.48 -1.05
N ASP A 56 -2.03 1.61 -0.22
CA ASP A 56 -1.40 1.09 1.00
C ASP A 56 -1.83 -0.34 1.31
N THR A 57 -3.12 -0.55 1.55
CA THR A 57 -3.65 -1.78 2.14
C THR A 57 -3.37 -3.02 1.28
N PHE A 58 -3.60 -2.92 -0.03
CA PHE A 58 -3.31 -4.00 -0.97
C PHE A 58 -1.79 -4.25 -1.11
N PRO A 59 -0.94 -3.25 -1.40
CA PRO A 59 0.51 -3.46 -1.49
C PRO A 59 1.11 -4.03 -0.21
N THR A 60 0.59 -3.64 0.96
CA THR A 60 1.04 -4.19 2.24
C THR A 60 0.70 -5.68 2.36
N GLY A 61 -0.51 -6.08 1.99
CA GLY A 61 -0.92 -7.48 1.96
C GLY A 61 -0.15 -8.30 0.93
N LEU A 62 0.10 -7.76 -0.24
CA LEU A 62 0.90 -8.40 -1.28
C LEU A 62 2.35 -8.58 -0.84
N MET A 63 2.97 -7.55 -0.27
CA MET A 63 4.33 -7.63 0.25
C MET A 63 4.46 -8.68 1.36
N ALA A 64 3.46 -8.80 2.24
CA ALA A 64 3.45 -9.83 3.27
C ALA A 64 3.46 -11.23 2.67
N ALA A 65 2.63 -11.49 1.66
CA ALA A 65 2.55 -12.78 0.98
C ALA A 65 3.84 -13.08 0.19
N ASP A 66 4.38 -12.10 -0.53
CA ASP A 66 5.61 -12.22 -1.32
C ASP A 66 6.82 -12.55 -0.43
N ASN A 67 6.96 -11.85 0.71
CA ASN A 67 8.04 -12.11 1.67
C ASN A 67 7.97 -13.50 2.32
N CYS A 68 6.82 -14.16 2.31
CA CYS A 68 6.69 -15.53 2.81
C CYS A 68 7.30 -16.57 1.87
N GLY A 69 7.58 -16.22 0.61
CA GLY A 69 8.13 -17.16 -0.37
C GLY A 69 7.21 -18.38 -0.58
N ILE A 70 5.92 -18.14 -0.73
CA ILE A 70 4.89 -19.19 -0.79
C ILE A 70 5.13 -20.11 -2.00
N GLU A 71 5.19 -21.42 -1.77
CA GLU A 71 5.30 -22.45 -2.79
C GLU A 71 3.97 -23.19 -2.99
N PRO A 72 3.72 -23.74 -4.18
CA PRO A 72 2.51 -24.52 -4.45
C PRO A 72 2.31 -25.67 -3.46
N GLY A 73 1.08 -25.79 -2.93
CA GLY A 73 0.70 -26.83 -1.99
C GLY A 73 1.03 -26.55 -0.52
N GLN A 74 1.62 -25.41 -0.21
CA GLN A 74 1.83 -25.00 1.17
C GLN A 74 0.53 -24.49 1.81
N THR A 75 0.42 -24.67 3.12
CA THR A 75 -0.66 -24.09 3.93
C THR A 75 -0.20 -22.76 4.50
N VAL A 76 -0.99 -21.73 4.28
CA VAL A 76 -0.71 -20.37 4.79
C VAL A 76 -1.72 -20.02 5.88
N ALA A 77 -1.22 -19.58 7.02
CA ALA A 77 -2.04 -19.08 8.12
C ALA A 77 -1.91 -17.54 8.24
N VAL A 78 -3.04 -16.85 8.29
CA VAL A 78 -3.08 -15.39 8.45
C VAL A 78 -3.78 -15.06 9.77
N TRP A 79 -3.08 -14.40 10.69
CA TRP A 79 -3.63 -13.90 11.94
C TRP A 79 -4.20 -12.50 11.78
N GLY A 80 -5.53 -12.39 11.87
CA GLY A 80 -6.26 -11.16 11.70
C GLY A 80 -6.86 -11.00 10.30
N CYS A 81 -8.18 -10.86 10.23
CA CYS A 81 -8.97 -10.72 8.99
C CYS A 81 -9.44 -9.27 8.75
N GLY A 82 -8.66 -8.28 9.17
CA GLY A 82 -8.85 -6.89 8.78
C GLY A 82 -8.51 -6.67 7.30
N PRO A 83 -8.61 -5.43 6.77
CA PRO A 83 -8.39 -5.16 5.35
C PRO A 83 -7.04 -5.68 4.82
N VAL A 84 -5.95 -5.45 5.55
CA VAL A 84 -4.61 -5.96 5.17
C VAL A 84 -4.58 -7.48 5.16
N GLY A 85 -5.15 -8.15 6.18
CA GLY A 85 -5.19 -9.62 6.25
C GLY A 85 -5.98 -10.23 5.09
N GLN A 86 -7.10 -9.63 4.71
CA GLN A 86 -7.88 -10.05 3.55
C GLN A 86 -7.10 -9.93 2.24
N PHE A 87 -6.37 -8.84 2.05
CA PHE A 87 -5.50 -8.69 0.89
C PHE A 87 -4.28 -9.62 0.93
N ALA A 88 -3.73 -9.93 2.10
CA ALA A 88 -2.67 -10.93 2.23
C ALA A 88 -3.17 -12.32 1.82
N ILE A 89 -4.36 -12.73 2.24
CA ILE A 89 -4.99 -13.98 1.82
C ILE A 89 -5.17 -14.03 0.31
N ARG A 90 -5.76 -12.99 -0.29
CA ARG A 90 -5.93 -12.93 -1.75
C ARG A 90 -4.60 -12.94 -2.50
N SER A 91 -3.59 -12.26 -1.98
CA SER A 91 -2.25 -12.22 -2.56
C SER A 91 -1.57 -13.58 -2.49
N ALA A 92 -1.76 -14.35 -1.42
CA ALA A 92 -1.26 -15.73 -1.33
C ALA A 92 -1.82 -16.61 -2.46
N PHE A 93 -3.12 -16.49 -2.77
CA PHE A 93 -3.72 -17.20 -3.92
C PHE A 93 -3.22 -16.70 -5.28
N LEU A 94 -2.87 -15.42 -5.40
CA LEU A 94 -2.31 -14.85 -6.63
C LEU A 94 -0.87 -15.32 -6.90
N LEU A 95 -0.08 -15.49 -5.85
CA LEU A 95 1.33 -15.89 -5.94
C LEU A 95 1.52 -17.40 -6.10
N GLY A 96 0.56 -18.20 -5.64
CA GLY A 96 0.62 -19.65 -5.82
C GLY A 96 -0.64 -20.36 -5.33
N PRO A 97 -0.91 -21.57 -5.81
CA PRO A 97 -2.00 -22.38 -5.28
C PRO A 97 -1.68 -22.82 -3.85
N VAL A 98 -2.41 -22.30 -2.89
CA VAL A 98 -2.34 -22.65 -1.47
C VAL A 98 -3.51 -23.53 -1.08
N ALA A 99 -3.29 -24.39 -0.12
CA ALA A 99 -4.32 -25.28 0.45
C ALA A 99 -5.01 -24.60 1.65
#